data_cacb0d82472922f4d37261b6b813a8b7
#
_entry.id   cacb0d82472922f4d37261b6b813a8b7
#
_cell.length_a   1.000
_cell.length_b   1.000
_cell.length_c   1.000
_cell.angle_alpha   90.00
_cell.angle_beta   90.00
_cell.angle_gamma   90.00
#
_symmetry.space_group_name_H-M   'P 1'
#
loop_
_entity.id
_entity.type
_entity.pdbx_description
1 polymer ?
#
loop_
_entity_poly.entity_id
_entity_poly.type
_entity_poly.pdbx_seq_one_letter_code
_entity_poly.pdbx_strand_id
1 'polypeptide(L)'
;MPNRTVFFVSDGTGITAETFGNSILSQFATKARHVRRPFIDTEDKAHQVVREVNHTAEVEGQRPVLFMTLVNPIILAIVKGQAQGLVLDMFNTFIEPLEAEFGVTSSHRIGRFTDISKSQEYTDRIEAINFSLAHDDGQSSKNLAEADVILVGVSRSGKTPTSLYLAMQHGIKAANYPFIPEDFERQCIPSSLAPYKAKCFGLTIDPERLSQIRHERRPQSKYASIENCRYEVREAETMMRREGIAWLSSTHKSIEEIATTILRDLRPDRLMY
;
A
#
# COMPACT_ATOMS: atom_id res chain seq x y z
N MET A 1 -5.25 28.95 8.15
CA MET A 1 -6.18 28.36 9.14
C MET A 1 -5.33 27.69 10.21
N PRO A 2 -5.65 27.78 11.50
CA PRO A 2 -4.90 27.09 12.54
C PRO A 2 -4.95 25.56 12.29
N ASN A 3 -3.86 24.88 12.61
CA ASN A 3 -3.76 23.43 12.48
C ASN A 3 -4.82 22.77 13.37
N ARG A 4 -5.85 22.20 12.77
CA ARG A 4 -6.89 21.46 13.49
C ARG A 4 -6.39 20.03 13.77
N THR A 5 -6.59 19.54 14.98
CA THR A 5 -6.28 18.13 15.29
C THR A 5 -7.39 17.21 14.79
N VAL A 6 -6.97 16.11 14.16
CA VAL A 6 -7.81 15.00 13.71
C VAL A 6 -7.40 13.74 14.46
N PHE A 7 -8.34 13.14 15.15
CA PHE A 7 -8.18 11.87 15.87
C PHE A 7 -8.70 10.71 15.03
N PHE A 8 -7.93 9.63 14.98
CA PHE A 8 -8.34 8.35 14.42
C PHE A 8 -8.48 7.35 15.57
N VAL A 9 -9.73 7.04 15.95
CA VAL A 9 -10.07 6.27 17.14
C VAL A 9 -10.63 4.91 16.73
N SER A 10 -10.07 3.83 17.27
CA SER A 10 -10.48 2.47 16.93
C SER A 10 -10.32 1.53 18.13
N ASP A 11 -11.18 0.53 18.23
CA ASP A 11 -11.00 -0.61 19.12
C ASP A 11 -10.00 -1.66 18.61
N GLY A 12 -9.64 -1.59 17.31
CA GLY A 12 -8.56 -2.35 16.68
C GLY A 12 -7.31 -1.51 16.41
N THR A 13 -6.61 -1.80 15.32
CA THR A 13 -5.34 -1.15 14.95
C THR A 13 -5.48 0.32 14.53
N GLY A 14 -6.69 0.75 14.16
CA GLY A 14 -6.97 2.11 13.68
C GLY A 14 -6.56 2.39 12.23
N ILE A 15 -6.06 1.39 11.52
CA ILE A 15 -5.61 1.54 10.12
C ILE A 15 -6.78 1.99 9.23
N THR A 16 -7.94 1.37 9.37
CA THR A 16 -9.14 1.70 8.57
C THR A 16 -9.57 3.14 8.80
N ALA A 17 -9.66 3.58 10.07
CA ALA A 17 -10.02 4.94 10.42
C ALA A 17 -9.06 5.96 9.82
N GLU A 18 -7.75 5.68 9.91
CA GLU A 18 -6.70 6.55 9.39
C GLU A 18 -6.68 6.60 7.86
N THR A 19 -6.72 5.45 7.19
CA THR A 19 -6.66 5.39 5.72
C THR A 19 -7.87 6.08 5.09
N PHE A 20 -9.07 5.76 5.57
CA PHE A 20 -10.30 6.37 5.05
C PHE A 20 -10.37 7.86 5.40
N GLY A 21 -10.05 8.23 6.64
CA GLY A 21 -10.04 9.63 7.06
C GLY A 21 -9.04 10.46 6.26
N ASN A 22 -7.83 9.93 5.99
CA ASN A 22 -6.84 10.59 5.15
C ASN A 22 -7.32 10.75 3.71
N SER A 23 -8.00 9.75 3.15
CA SER A 23 -8.60 9.84 1.81
C SER A 23 -9.64 10.96 1.72
N ILE A 24 -10.46 11.14 2.76
CA ILE A 24 -11.42 12.24 2.83
C ILE A 24 -10.70 13.57 3.03
N LEU A 25 -9.74 13.65 3.96
CA LEU A 25 -9.01 14.88 4.27
C LEU A 25 -8.19 15.39 3.09
N SER A 26 -7.71 14.52 2.21
CA SER A 26 -7.00 14.90 0.99
C SER A 26 -7.82 15.73 0.00
N GLN A 27 -9.16 15.71 0.12
CA GLN A 27 -10.05 16.54 -0.68
C GLN A 27 -10.09 18.00 -0.20
N PHE A 28 -9.47 18.31 0.94
CA PHE A 28 -9.44 19.65 1.53
C PHE A 28 -7.99 20.16 1.55
N ALA A 29 -7.79 21.40 1.11
CA ALA A 29 -6.49 22.07 1.14
C ALA A 29 -6.10 22.53 2.57
N THR A 30 -6.25 21.65 3.57
CA THR A 30 -5.98 21.96 4.98
C THR A 30 -4.89 21.03 5.51
N LYS A 31 -3.96 21.61 6.29
CA LYS A 31 -3.01 20.80 7.07
C LYS A 31 -3.63 20.52 8.43
N ALA A 32 -3.80 19.23 8.77
CA ALA A 32 -4.28 18.79 10.07
C ALA A 32 -3.15 18.12 10.86
N ARG A 33 -3.20 18.20 12.19
CA ARG A 33 -2.38 17.38 13.06
C ARG A 33 -3.08 16.05 13.27
N HIS A 34 -2.46 14.94 12.89
CA HIS A 34 -3.03 13.60 13.02
C HIS A 34 -2.64 12.95 14.34
N VAL A 35 -3.63 12.39 15.04
CA VAL A 35 -3.46 11.71 16.33
C VAL A 35 -4.18 10.36 16.24
N ARG A 36 -3.44 9.26 16.29
CA ARG A 36 -3.99 7.91 16.24
C ARG A 36 -4.19 7.35 17.65
N ARG A 37 -5.37 6.79 17.91
CA ARG A 37 -5.74 6.13 19.17
C ARG A 37 -6.30 4.74 18.88
N PRO A 38 -5.42 3.73 18.73
CA PRO A 38 -5.79 2.34 18.53
C PRO A 38 -6.10 1.65 19.86
N PHE A 39 -6.73 0.50 19.78
CA PHE A 39 -7.01 -0.42 20.89
C PHE A 39 -7.81 0.21 22.03
N ILE A 40 -8.81 1.03 21.69
CA ILE A 40 -9.77 1.58 22.64
C ILE A 40 -10.86 0.53 22.89
N ASP A 41 -10.51 -0.46 23.68
CA ASP A 41 -11.28 -1.69 23.96
C ASP A 41 -11.86 -1.75 25.39
N THR A 42 -11.60 -0.70 26.20
CA THR A 42 -12.16 -0.57 27.56
C THR A 42 -12.77 0.81 27.77
N GLU A 43 -13.69 0.92 28.74
CA GLU A 43 -14.35 2.18 29.12
C GLU A 43 -13.32 3.21 29.63
N ASP A 44 -12.32 2.77 30.41
CA ASP A 44 -11.25 3.65 30.89
C ASP A 44 -10.48 4.31 29.76
N LYS A 45 -10.13 3.54 28.73
CA LYS A 45 -9.46 4.07 27.52
C LYS A 45 -10.37 5.02 26.75
N ALA A 46 -11.68 4.72 26.67
CA ALA A 46 -12.64 5.62 26.06
C ALA A 46 -12.70 6.97 26.79
N HIS A 47 -12.79 6.94 28.12
CA HIS A 47 -12.75 8.16 28.93
C HIS A 47 -11.41 8.91 28.80
N GLN A 48 -10.30 8.20 28.65
CA GLN A 48 -9.01 8.84 28.42
C GLN A 48 -8.99 9.60 27.08
N VAL A 49 -9.48 8.98 26.00
CA VAL A 49 -9.61 9.62 24.69
C VAL A 49 -10.52 10.85 24.77
N VAL A 50 -11.66 10.74 25.45
CA VAL A 50 -12.58 11.87 25.67
C VAL A 50 -11.87 13.04 26.35
N ARG A 51 -11.14 12.81 27.44
CA ARG A 51 -10.36 13.86 28.12
C ARG A 51 -9.36 14.52 27.19
N GLU A 52 -8.64 13.74 26.40
CA GLU A 52 -7.66 14.26 25.45
C GLU A 52 -8.30 15.11 24.35
N VAL A 53 -9.41 14.65 23.78
CA VAL A 53 -10.17 15.39 22.76
C VAL A 53 -10.67 16.72 23.33
N ASN A 54 -11.26 16.70 24.54
CA ASN A 54 -11.82 17.87 25.18
C ASN A 54 -10.73 18.89 25.53
N HIS A 55 -9.60 18.41 26.07
CA HIS A 55 -8.45 19.27 26.31
C HIS A 55 -7.89 19.88 25.02
N THR A 56 -7.85 19.10 23.94
CA THR A 56 -7.41 19.60 22.63
C THR A 56 -8.38 20.67 22.11
N ALA A 57 -9.69 20.48 22.29
CA ALA A 57 -10.69 21.49 21.93
C ALA A 57 -10.51 22.82 22.67
N GLU A 58 -10.21 22.74 23.98
CA GLU A 58 -9.92 23.90 24.82
C GLU A 58 -8.64 24.63 24.38
N VAL A 59 -7.54 23.90 24.17
CA VAL A 59 -6.24 24.47 23.78
C VAL A 59 -6.27 25.09 22.39
N GLU A 60 -6.94 24.41 21.43
CA GLU A 60 -7.00 24.90 20.05
C GLU A 60 -8.11 25.94 19.83
N GLY A 61 -9.03 26.11 20.79
CA GLY A 61 -10.19 26.99 20.66
C GLY A 61 -11.14 26.59 19.53
N GLN A 62 -11.06 25.35 19.08
CA GLN A 62 -11.90 24.79 18.00
C GLN A 62 -12.10 23.30 18.18
N ARG A 63 -13.23 22.77 17.66
CA ARG A 63 -13.55 21.35 17.79
C ARG A 63 -12.57 20.49 16.97
N PRO A 64 -11.88 19.50 17.58
CA PRO A 64 -11.18 18.44 16.83
C PRO A 64 -12.15 17.63 15.98
N VAL A 65 -11.62 16.92 14.97
CA VAL A 65 -12.38 15.95 14.19
C VAL A 65 -11.99 14.54 14.62
N LEU A 66 -12.96 13.65 14.80
CA LEU A 66 -12.74 12.26 15.16
C LEU A 66 -13.27 11.35 14.06
N PHE A 67 -12.40 10.60 13.40
CA PHE A 67 -12.79 9.46 12.59
C PHE A 67 -12.77 8.22 13.47
N MET A 68 -13.92 7.57 13.63
CA MET A 68 -14.06 6.43 14.54
C MET A 68 -14.45 5.15 13.82
N THR A 69 -13.81 4.05 14.23
CA THR A 69 -14.18 2.68 13.86
C THR A 69 -14.32 1.84 15.13
N LEU A 70 -15.23 2.26 16.02
CA LEU A 70 -15.56 1.58 17.27
C LEU A 70 -16.78 0.67 17.03
N VAL A 71 -16.66 -0.59 17.41
CA VAL A 71 -17.71 -1.60 17.26
C VAL A 71 -18.47 -1.82 18.56
N ASN A 72 -17.78 -1.69 19.71
CA ASN A 72 -18.41 -1.87 21.02
C ASN A 72 -19.39 -0.71 21.32
N PRO A 73 -20.70 -0.97 21.51
CA PRO A 73 -21.69 0.08 21.65
C PRO A 73 -21.51 0.92 22.94
N ILE A 74 -20.98 0.35 24.01
CA ILE A 74 -20.74 1.06 25.28
C ILE A 74 -19.62 2.08 25.08
N ILE A 75 -18.49 1.65 24.51
CA ILE A 75 -17.33 2.49 24.23
C ILE A 75 -17.69 3.59 23.23
N LEU A 76 -18.44 3.24 22.19
CA LEU A 76 -18.94 4.18 21.21
C LEU A 76 -19.82 5.26 21.85
N ALA A 77 -20.76 4.85 22.72
CA ALA A 77 -21.65 5.78 23.43
C ALA A 77 -20.88 6.77 24.32
N ILE A 78 -19.84 6.30 25.03
CA ILE A 78 -18.97 7.15 25.87
C ILE A 78 -18.30 8.22 24.99
N VAL A 79 -17.61 7.82 23.92
CA VAL A 79 -16.90 8.76 23.09
C VAL A 79 -17.85 9.72 22.37
N LYS A 80 -18.92 9.19 21.77
CA LYS A 80 -19.90 9.98 21.01
C LYS A 80 -20.68 10.97 21.88
N GLY A 81 -20.97 10.58 23.13
CA GLY A 81 -21.76 11.39 24.06
C GLY A 81 -20.93 12.46 24.82
N GLN A 82 -19.62 12.25 25.00
CA GLN A 82 -18.84 13.09 25.91
C GLN A 82 -17.70 13.86 25.20
N ALA A 83 -17.31 13.50 23.97
CA ALA A 83 -16.24 14.18 23.26
C ALA A 83 -16.73 15.52 22.66
N GLN A 84 -16.04 16.61 22.96
CA GLN A 84 -16.28 17.95 22.41
C GLN A 84 -15.62 18.10 21.02
N GLY A 85 -15.90 17.17 20.13
CA GLY A 85 -15.35 17.11 18.77
C GLY A 85 -16.45 16.91 17.70
N LEU A 86 -16.05 17.01 16.44
CA LEU A 86 -16.87 16.51 15.33
C LEU A 86 -16.64 15.00 15.21
N VAL A 87 -17.60 14.22 15.70
CA VAL A 87 -17.51 12.76 15.68
C VAL A 87 -18.10 12.21 14.38
N LEU A 88 -17.26 11.52 13.60
CA LEU A 88 -17.60 10.82 12.38
C LEU A 88 -17.53 9.31 12.63
N ASP A 89 -18.67 8.71 12.90
CA ASP A 89 -18.83 7.29 13.17
C ASP A 89 -18.90 6.54 11.84
N MET A 90 -17.76 6.02 11.43
CA MET A 90 -17.61 5.44 10.10
C MET A 90 -18.34 4.11 9.95
N PHE A 91 -18.36 3.29 11.00
CA PHE A 91 -19.01 1.97 10.89
C PHE A 91 -20.53 2.10 10.86
N ASN A 92 -21.13 2.81 11.79
CA ASN A 92 -22.60 2.90 11.83
C ASN A 92 -23.17 3.63 10.59
N THR A 93 -22.43 4.60 10.04
CA THR A 93 -22.82 5.27 8.79
C THR A 93 -23.04 4.29 7.63
N PHE A 94 -22.30 3.17 7.60
CA PHE A 94 -22.39 2.17 6.53
C PHE A 94 -23.07 0.87 6.98
N ILE A 95 -22.94 0.48 8.25
CA ILE A 95 -23.51 -0.77 8.77
C ILE A 95 -25.04 -0.70 8.75
N GLU A 96 -25.65 0.35 9.29
CA GLU A 96 -27.12 0.48 9.37
C GLU A 96 -27.81 0.34 8.00
N PRO A 97 -27.37 1.04 6.92
CA PRO A 97 -27.94 0.84 5.59
C PRO A 97 -27.75 -0.58 5.05
N LEU A 98 -26.60 -1.22 5.33
CA LEU A 98 -26.31 -2.58 4.87
C LEU A 98 -27.14 -3.62 5.63
N GLU A 99 -27.37 -3.44 6.93
CA GLU A 99 -28.27 -4.29 7.71
C GLU A 99 -29.70 -4.25 7.16
N ALA A 100 -30.17 -3.06 6.81
CA ALA A 100 -31.48 -2.88 6.20
C ALA A 100 -31.57 -3.55 4.82
N GLU A 101 -30.54 -3.43 3.98
CA GLU A 101 -30.54 -4.01 2.62
C GLU A 101 -30.37 -5.54 2.64
N PHE A 102 -29.49 -6.06 3.50
CA PHE A 102 -29.23 -7.50 3.59
C PHE A 102 -30.24 -8.25 4.46
N GLY A 103 -31.05 -7.56 5.26
CA GLY A 103 -32.01 -8.16 6.18
C GLY A 103 -31.35 -8.95 7.33
N VAL A 104 -30.09 -8.65 7.67
CA VAL A 104 -29.34 -9.32 8.72
C VAL A 104 -28.63 -8.30 9.61
N THR A 105 -28.58 -8.58 10.92
CA THR A 105 -27.88 -7.72 11.87
C THR A 105 -26.38 -8.00 11.86
N SER A 106 -25.57 -6.96 11.92
CA SER A 106 -24.11 -7.08 11.98
C SER A 106 -23.68 -7.78 13.28
N SER A 107 -22.56 -8.47 13.25
CA SER A 107 -22.09 -9.24 14.41
C SER A 107 -21.42 -8.38 15.49
N HIS A 108 -21.20 -7.10 15.24
CA HIS A 108 -20.46 -6.15 16.10
C HIS A 108 -19.16 -6.72 16.71
N ARG A 109 -18.49 -7.63 15.99
CA ARG A 109 -17.26 -8.26 16.46
C ARG A 109 -16.04 -7.48 16.01
N ILE A 110 -15.17 -7.17 16.96
CA ILE A 110 -13.85 -6.58 16.71
C ILE A 110 -12.97 -7.63 16.03
N GLY A 111 -12.26 -7.23 14.98
CA GLY A 111 -11.13 -8.01 14.48
C GLY A 111 -11.48 -9.30 13.73
N ARG A 112 -12.61 -9.41 13.02
CA ARG A 112 -12.83 -10.55 12.09
C ARG A 112 -11.70 -10.71 11.06
N PHE A 113 -10.95 -9.65 10.80
CA PHE A 113 -9.70 -9.73 10.03
C PHE A 113 -8.57 -10.49 10.74
N THR A 114 -8.67 -10.73 12.07
CA THR A 114 -7.63 -11.44 12.85
C THR A 114 -7.86 -12.95 12.99
N ASP A 115 -9.06 -13.47 12.72
CA ASP A 115 -9.29 -14.92 12.57
C ASP A 115 -8.63 -15.49 11.28
N ILE A 116 -8.09 -14.61 10.46
CA ILE A 116 -7.36 -14.91 9.22
C ILE A 116 -6.05 -15.70 9.50
N SER A 117 -5.49 -15.65 10.70
CA SER A 117 -4.25 -16.37 11.03
C SER A 117 -4.32 -17.91 10.87
N LYS A 118 -5.53 -18.46 10.73
CA LYS A 118 -5.80 -19.88 10.46
C LYS A 118 -6.35 -20.13 9.05
N SER A 119 -6.50 -19.10 8.22
CA SER A 119 -7.04 -19.24 6.87
C SER A 119 -5.93 -19.59 5.88
N GLN A 120 -6.27 -20.33 4.84
CA GLN A 120 -5.39 -20.62 3.70
C GLN A 120 -4.83 -19.31 3.12
N GLU A 121 -5.64 -18.28 3.08
CA GLU A 121 -5.27 -16.94 2.60
C GLU A 121 -4.09 -16.31 3.36
N TYR A 122 -4.01 -16.50 4.67
CA TYR A 122 -2.86 -16.04 5.47
C TYR A 122 -1.60 -16.83 5.12
N THR A 123 -1.71 -18.14 4.99
CA THR A 123 -0.58 -19.02 4.62
C THR A 123 -0.07 -18.65 3.23
N ASP A 124 -0.96 -18.50 2.25
CA ASP A 124 -0.62 -18.10 0.88
C ASP A 124 0.09 -16.72 0.85
N ARG A 125 -0.35 -15.79 1.69
CA ARG A 125 0.26 -14.47 1.82
C ARG A 125 1.69 -14.54 2.40
N ILE A 126 1.90 -15.35 3.44
CA ILE A 126 3.24 -15.57 4.00
C ILE A 126 4.16 -16.25 2.98
N GLU A 127 3.66 -17.24 2.23
CA GLU A 127 4.41 -17.87 1.15
C GLU A 127 4.78 -16.87 0.06
N ALA A 128 3.85 -16.01 -0.35
CA ALA A 128 4.11 -14.97 -1.36
C ALA A 128 5.17 -13.97 -0.88
N ILE A 129 5.14 -13.55 0.40
CA ILE A 129 6.15 -12.67 0.98
C ILE A 129 7.53 -13.36 0.96
N ASN A 130 7.62 -14.61 1.44
CA ASN A 130 8.88 -15.37 1.46
C ASN A 130 9.43 -15.57 0.04
N PHE A 131 8.54 -15.88 -0.92
CA PHE A 131 8.91 -15.98 -2.34
C PHE A 131 9.48 -14.67 -2.87
N SER A 132 8.80 -13.55 -2.64
CA SER A 132 9.23 -12.24 -3.14
C SER A 132 10.57 -11.79 -2.52
N LEU A 133 10.79 -12.06 -1.23
CA LEU A 133 12.07 -11.79 -0.57
C LEU A 133 13.21 -12.66 -1.14
N ALA A 134 12.95 -13.94 -1.42
CA ALA A 134 13.94 -14.85 -1.99
C ALA A 134 14.29 -14.55 -3.46
N HIS A 135 13.41 -13.83 -4.17
CA HIS A 135 13.55 -13.47 -5.58
C HIS A 135 13.69 -11.95 -5.80
N ASP A 136 14.19 -11.23 -4.80
CA ASP A 136 14.49 -9.80 -4.94
C ASP A 136 15.85 -9.58 -5.61
N ASP A 137 15.94 -8.56 -6.45
CA ASP A 137 17.16 -8.15 -7.18
C ASP A 137 17.87 -9.29 -7.96
N GLY A 138 17.11 -10.26 -8.47
CA GLY A 138 17.64 -11.35 -9.27
C GLY A 138 18.54 -12.33 -8.50
N GLN A 139 18.48 -12.33 -7.17
CA GLN A 139 19.30 -13.19 -6.31
C GLN A 139 19.07 -14.69 -6.55
N SER A 140 17.88 -15.06 -7.01
CA SER A 140 17.55 -16.44 -7.37
C SER A 140 16.76 -16.50 -8.66
N SER A 141 17.21 -17.34 -9.60
CA SER A 141 16.43 -17.76 -10.76
C SER A 141 15.74 -19.11 -10.54
N LYS A 142 15.88 -19.71 -9.35
CA LYS A 142 15.26 -20.99 -9.01
C LYS A 142 13.77 -20.77 -8.80
N ASN A 143 12.95 -21.72 -9.25
CA ASN A 143 11.50 -21.73 -9.03
C ASN A 143 10.72 -20.53 -9.59
N LEU A 144 11.25 -19.81 -10.59
CA LEU A 144 10.51 -18.73 -11.28
C LEU A 144 9.19 -19.22 -11.91
N ALA A 145 9.04 -20.53 -12.12
CA ALA A 145 7.79 -21.15 -12.52
C ALA A 145 6.64 -20.90 -11.55
N GLU A 146 6.94 -20.76 -10.25
CA GLU A 146 5.97 -20.49 -9.20
C GLU A 146 5.57 -19.01 -9.12
N ALA A 147 6.32 -18.12 -9.78
CA ALA A 147 5.97 -16.70 -9.81
C ALA A 147 4.62 -16.49 -10.48
N ASP A 148 3.78 -15.65 -9.88
CA ASP A 148 2.58 -15.12 -10.51
C ASP A 148 2.94 -13.96 -11.44
N VAL A 149 3.90 -13.13 -11.02
CA VAL A 149 4.39 -11.94 -11.73
C VAL A 149 5.91 -11.85 -11.59
N ILE A 150 6.60 -11.43 -12.65
CA ILE A 150 8.03 -11.13 -12.65
C ILE A 150 8.21 -9.67 -13.05
N LEU A 151 8.61 -8.83 -12.10
CA LEU A 151 8.86 -7.41 -12.35
C LEU A 151 10.25 -7.23 -12.98
N VAL A 152 10.32 -6.59 -14.14
CA VAL A 152 11.56 -6.33 -14.86
C VAL A 152 11.78 -4.83 -15.08
N GLY A 153 13.01 -4.39 -15.30
CA GLY A 153 13.32 -3.00 -15.58
C GLY A 153 14.60 -2.53 -14.90
N VAL A 154 14.95 -1.24 -15.06
CA VAL A 154 16.18 -0.67 -14.52
C VAL A 154 16.21 -0.71 -12.99
N SER A 155 17.40 -0.80 -12.41
CA SER A 155 17.58 -0.69 -10.96
C SER A 155 17.01 0.64 -10.44
N ARG A 156 16.23 0.61 -9.34
CA ARG A 156 15.55 1.76 -8.73
C ARG A 156 14.30 2.28 -9.44
N SER A 157 13.68 1.47 -10.29
CA SER A 157 12.37 1.79 -10.89
C SER A 157 11.17 1.44 -10.01
N GLY A 158 11.35 1.07 -8.74
CA GLY A 158 10.26 0.75 -7.81
C GLY A 158 9.86 -0.73 -7.76
N LYS A 159 10.61 -1.65 -8.39
CA LYS A 159 10.27 -3.09 -8.44
C LYS A 159 10.15 -3.73 -7.06
N THR A 160 11.18 -3.61 -6.22
CA THR A 160 11.18 -4.19 -4.86
C THR A 160 9.97 -3.77 -4.01
N PRO A 161 9.66 -2.46 -3.84
CA PRO A 161 8.48 -2.08 -3.07
C PRO A 161 7.18 -2.59 -3.70
N THR A 162 7.08 -2.64 -5.03
CA THR A 162 5.90 -3.16 -5.72
C THR A 162 5.75 -4.67 -5.53
N SER A 163 6.83 -5.46 -5.63
CA SER A 163 6.78 -6.91 -5.42
C SER A 163 6.35 -7.25 -3.99
N LEU A 164 6.87 -6.54 -3.01
CA LEU A 164 6.48 -6.72 -1.62
C LEU A 164 5.02 -6.30 -1.37
N TYR A 165 4.57 -5.21 -1.97
CA TYR A 165 3.17 -4.78 -1.86
C TYR A 165 2.21 -5.81 -2.46
N LEU A 166 2.50 -6.34 -3.65
CA LEU A 166 1.73 -7.40 -4.29
C LEU A 166 1.65 -8.66 -3.40
N ALA A 167 2.77 -9.04 -2.79
CA ALA A 167 2.80 -10.18 -1.88
C ALA A 167 1.99 -9.94 -0.59
N MET A 168 2.20 -8.78 0.05
CA MET A 168 1.58 -8.46 1.34
C MET A 168 0.08 -8.19 1.24
N GLN A 169 -0.38 -7.52 0.19
CA GLN A 169 -1.78 -7.11 0.04
C GLN A 169 -2.62 -8.13 -0.74
N HIS A 170 -2.01 -8.78 -1.73
CA HIS A 170 -2.75 -9.61 -2.68
C HIS A 170 -2.31 -11.09 -2.69
N GLY A 171 -1.33 -11.49 -1.85
CA GLY A 171 -0.82 -12.87 -1.83
C GLY A 171 -0.19 -13.31 -3.16
N ILE A 172 0.35 -12.38 -3.94
CA ILE A 172 0.95 -12.61 -5.26
C ILE A 172 2.44 -12.93 -5.10
N LYS A 173 2.88 -14.08 -5.61
CA LYS A 173 4.28 -14.46 -5.70
C LYS A 173 4.97 -13.62 -6.78
N ALA A 174 5.55 -12.48 -6.40
CA ALA A 174 6.18 -11.53 -7.32
C ALA A 174 7.71 -11.62 -7.22
N ALA A 175 8.36 -12.01 -8.33
CA ALA A 175 9.81 -11.93 -8.47
C ALA A 175 10.22 -10.55 -8.99
N ASN A 176 11.46 -10.15 -8.73
CA ASN A 176 12.04 -8.89 -9.17
C ASN A 176 13.39 -9.14 -9.85
N TYR A 177 13.50 -8.74 -11.11
CA TYR A 177 14.73 -8.83 -11.89
C TYR A 177 15.15 -7.45 -12.43
N PRO A 178 16.21 -6.83 -11.88
CA PRO A 178 16.79 -5.62 -12.47
C PRO A 178 17.61 -5.99 -13.69
N PHE A 179 17.37 -5.32 -14.81
CA PHE A 179 18.25 -5.45 -15.96
C PHE A 179 19.67 -4.97 -15.62
N ILE A 180 20.65 -5.73 -16.05
CA ILE A 180 22.07 -5.48 -15.83
C ILE A 180 22.75 -5.07 -17.16
N PRO A 181 23.95 -4.46 -17.14
CA PRO A 181 24.65 -4.02 -18.35
C PRO A 181 24.78 -5.10 -19.43
N GLU A 182 25.00 -6.34 -19.02
CA GLU A 182 25.14 -7.50 -19.92
C GLU A 182 23.84 -7.83 -20.66
N ASP A 183 22.67 -7.54 -20.06
CA ASP A 183 21.37 -7.72 -20.72
C ASP A 183 21.19 -6.67 -21.83
N PHE A 184 21.63 -5.43 -21.56
CA PHE A 184 21.60 -4.35 -22.56
C PHE A 184 22.55 -4.62 -23.73
N GLU A 185 23.76 -5.16 -23.46
CA GLU A 185 24.70 -5.55 -24.51
C GLU A 185 24.15 -6.67 -25.39
N ARG A 186 23.51 -7.66 -24.81
CA ARG A 186 22.86 -8.77 -25.55
C ARG A 186 21.58 -8.34 -26.24
N GLN A 187 21.00 -7.24 -25.83
CA GLN A 187 19.73 -6.72 -26.32
C GLN A 187 18.57 -7.76 -26.26
N CYS A 188 18.58 -8.67 -25.31
CA CYS A 188 17.52 -9.67 -25.13
C CYS A 188 17.29 -9.91 -23.63
N ILE A 189 16.06 -10.33 -23.29
CA ILE A 189 15.81 -10.74 -21.91
C ILE A 189 16.67 -11.94 -21.55
N PRO A 190 17.07 -12.07 -20.28
CA PRO A 190 17.84 -13.21 -19.81
C PRO A 190 17.18 -14.54 -20.17
N SER A 191 17.99 -15.53 -20.51
CA SER A 191 17.50 -16.87 -20.87
C SER A 191 16.71 -17.52 -19.74
N SER A 192 17.01 -17.16 -18.48
CA SER A 192 16.25 -17.60 -17.29
C SER A 192 14.83 -17.06 -17.25
N LEU A 193 14.55 -15.91 -17.86
CA LEU A 193 13.23 -15.28 -17.90
C LEU A 193 12.43 -15.65 -19.16
N ALA A 194 13.11 -16.03 -20.24
CA ALA A 194 12.49 -16.30 -21.52
C ALA A 194 11.30 -17.28 -21.45
N PRO A 195 11.35 -18.38 -20.66
CA PRO A 195 10.20 -19.30 -20.52
C PRO A 195 8.99 -18.66 -19.82
N TYR A 196 9.22 -17.60 -19.05
CA TYR A 196 8.21 -16.95 -18.19
C TYR A 196 7.81 -15.56 -18.69
N LYS A 197 8.11 -15.25 -19.94
CA LYS A 197 7.85 -13.95 -20.55
C LYS A 197 6.41 -13.46 -20.39
N ALA A 198 5.44 -14.35 -20.46
CA ALA A 198 4.03 -14.01 -20.26
C ALA A 198 3.68 -13.54 -18.84
N LYS A 199 4.57 -13.81 -17.86
CA LYS A 199 4.45 -13.35 -16.46
C LYS A 199 5.25 -12.08 -16.19
N CYS A 200 6.03 -11.60 -17.18
CA CYS A 200 6.86 -10.41 -17.01
C CYS A 200 6.03 -9.14 -17.15
N PHE A 201 6.29 -8.19 -16.27
CA PHE A 201 5.76 -6.83 -16.33
C PHE A 201 6.88 -5.81 -16.07
N GLY A 202 7.00 -4.83 -16.93
CA GLY A 202 8.07 -3.85 -16.88
C GLY A 202 7.74 -2.63 -16.01
N LEU A 203 8.74 -2.17 -15.25
CA LEU A 203 8.70 -0.87 -14.59
C LEU A 203 9.80 0.01 -15.12
N THR A 204 9.42 1.14 -15.72
CA THR A 204 10.32 2.22 -16.11
C THR A 204 10.18 3.44 -15.21
N ILE A 205 11.07 4.40 -15.36
CA ILE A 205 11.07 5.64 -14.57
C ILE A 205 11.71 6.75 -15.41
N ASP A 206 11.31 7.99 -15.17
CA ASP A 206 11.95 9.15 -15.76
C ASP A 206 13.47 9.18 -15.44
N PRO A 207 14.36 9.36 -16.43
CA PRO A 207 15.81 9.31 -16.22
C PRO A 207 16.33 10.35 -15.22
N GLU A 208 15.77 11.55 -15.21
CA GLU A 208 16.13 12.64 -14.28
C GLU A 208 15.76 12.24 -12.84
N ARG A 209 14.57 11.69 -12.67
CA ARG A 209 14.13 11.16 -11.37
C ARG A 209 14.99 9.98 -10.93
N LEU A 210 15.33 9.08 -11.85
CA LEU A 210 16.22 7.94 -11.57
C LEU A 210 17.59 8.42 -11.10
N SER A 211 18.16 9.40 -11.79
CA SER A 211 19.46 9.99 -11.44
C SER A 211 19.43 10.56 -10.02
N GLN A 212 18.38 11.32 -9.65
CA GLN A 212 18.21 11.84 -8.29
C GLN A 212 18.21 10.73 -7.24
N ILE A 213 17.36 9.70 -7.41
CA ILE A 213 17.26 8.57 -6.47
C ILE A 213 18.59 7.81 -6.34
N ARG A 214 19.31 7.65 -7.44
CA ARG A 214 20.61 6.96 -7.43
C ARG A 214 21.70 7.80 -6.76
N HIS A 215 21.68 9.13 -6.91
CA HIS A 215 22.60 10.05 -6.23
C HIS A 215 22.42 10.05 -4.73
N GLU A 216 21.19 9.97 -4.22
CA GLU A 216 20.92 9.85 -2.77
C GLU A 216 21.61 8.62 -2.17
N ARG A 217 21.74 7.53 -2.93
CA ARG A 217 22.35 6.28 -2.45
C ARG A 217 23.85 6.17 -2.72
N ARG A 218 24.29 6.62 -3.87
CA ARG A 218 25.71 6.61 -4.31
C ARG A 218 26.04 7.91 -5.01
N PRO A 219 26.37 8.95 -4.24
CA PRO A 219 26.72 10.25 -4.80
C PRO A 219 27.89 10.15 -5.79
N GLN A 220 27.87 10.97 -6.84
CA GLN A 220 28.94 11.13 -7.83
C GLN A 220 29.41 9.83 -8.51
N SER A 221 28.58 8.81 -8.58
CA SER A 221 28.92 7.57 -9.27
C SER A 221 28.48 7.60 -10.74
N LYS A 222 29.20 6.86 -11.61
CA LYS A 222 28.80 6.64 -13.01
C LYS A 222 27.35 6.05 -13.06
N TYR A 223 27.03 5.17 -12.13
CA TYR A 223 25.70 4.57 -11.97
C TYR A 223 24.58 5.60 -11.82
N ALA A 224 24.85 6.72 -11.16
CA ALA A 224 23.89 7.79 -10.91
C ALA A 224 23.93 8.91 -11.95
N SER A 225 24.90 8.91 -12.89
CA SER A 225 24.98 9.95 -13.90
C SER A 225 23.75 9.98 -14.80
N ILE A 226 23.34 11.16 -15.22
CA ILE A 226 22.13 11.33 -16.04
C ILE A 226 22.28 10.64 -17.41
N GLU A 227 23.46 10.64 -17.98
CA GLU A 227 23.75 9.98 -19.25
C GLU A 227 23.55 8.47 -19.14
N ASN A 228 24.04 7.86 -18.05
CA ASN A 228 23.87 6.44 -17.81
C ASN A 228 22.40 6.09 -17.53
N CYS A 229 21.70 6.92 -16.76
CA CYS A 229 20.28 6.72 -16.50
C CYS A 229 19.44 6.80 -17.79
N ARG A 230 19.71 7.78 -18.65
CA ARG A 230 19.05 7.89 -19.97
C ARG A 230 19.34 6.69 -20.87
N TYR A 231 20.57 6.22 -20.88
CA TYR A 231 20.96 5.03 -21.63
C TYR A 231 20.20 3.80 -21.13
N GLU A 232 20.29 3.47 -19.84
CA GLU A 232 19.66 2.27 -19.28
C GLU A 232 18.14 2.26 -19.44
N VAL A 233 17.47 3.39 -19.20
CA VAL A 233 16.00 3.50 -19.36
C VAL A 233 15.61 3.26 -20.81
N ARG A 234 16.30 3.90 -21.78
CA ARG A 234 16.01 3.73 -23.20
C ARG A 234 16.21 2.28 -23.66
N GLU A 235 17.32 1.64 -23.25
CA GLU A 235 17.60 0.25 -23.62
C GLU A 235 16.59 -0.70 -22.99
N ALA A 236 16.22 -0.49 -21.70
CA ALA A 236 15.21 -1.29 -21.04
C ALA A 236 13.84 -1.21 -21.73
N GLU A 237 13.39 0.00 -22.08
CA GLU A 237 12.11 0.20 -22.79
C GLU A 237 12.15 -0.40 -24.21
N THR A 238 13.27 -0.27 -24.88
CA THR A 238 13.47 -0.86 -26.23
C THR A 238 13.40 -2.38 -26.17
N MET A 239 14.05 -2.98 -25.17
CA MET A 239 14.06 -4.42 -24.94
C MET A 239 12.64 -4.91 -24.58
N MET A 240 11.95 -4.26 -23.65
CA MET A 240 10.58 -4.62 -23.27
C MET A 240 9.62 -4.53 -24.46
N ARG A 241 9.73 -3.47 -25.27
CA ARG A 241 8.92 -3.29 -26.49
C ARG A 241 9.17 -4.43 -27.48
N ARG A 242 10.43 -4.76 -27.76
CA ARG A 242 10.80 -5.83 -28.69
C ARG A 242 10.29 -7.19 -28.22
N GLU A 243 10.36 -7.43 -26.94
CA GLU A 243 9.91 -8.68 -26.32
C GLU A 243 8.41 -8.73 -26.11
N GLY A 244 7.66 -7.66 -26.37
CA GLY A 244 6.21 -7.59 -26.14
C GLY A 244 5.83 -7.66 -24.66
N ILE A 245 6.71 -7.21 -23.77
CA ILE A 245 6.46 -7.11 -22.34
C ILE A 245 5.73 -5.79 -22.09
N ALA A 246 4.55 -5.84 -21.48
CA ALA A 246 3.83 -4.64 -21.03
C ALA A 246 4.63 -3.93 -19.92
N TRP A 247 4.62 -2.60 -19.93
CA TRP A 247 5.29 -1.81 -18.88
C TRP A 247 4.56 -0.51 -18.57
N LEU A 248 4.86 0.07 -17.41
CA LEU A 248 4.41 1.41 -17.03
C LEU A 248 5.55 2.22 -16.40
N SER A 249 5.38 3.55 -16.40
CA SER A 249 6.28 4.45 -15.67
C SER A 249 5.83 4.60 -14.22
N SER A 250 6.77 4.42 -13.29
CA SER A 250 6.58 4.59 -11.85
C SER A 250 6.78 6.03 -11.35
N THR A 251 7.16 6.96 -12.24
CA THR A 251 7.60 8.32 -11.88
C THR A 251 6.59 9.08 -11.02
N HIS A 252 5.31 9.00 -11.38
CA HIS A 252 4.22 9.76 -10.74
C HIS A 252 3.10 8.85 -10.22
N LYS A 253 3.39 7.57 -10.06
CA LYS A 253 2.40 6.59 -9.59
C LYS A 253 2.75 6.09 -8.19
N SER A 254 1.73 5.93 -7.37
CA SER A 254 1.85 5.24 -6.10
C SER A 254 2.06 3.73 -6.32
N ILE A 255 2.55 3.04 -5.29
CA ILE A 255 2.75 1.58 -5.34
C ILE A 255 1.41 0.86 -5.57
N GLU A 256 0.34 1.38 -4.99
CA GLU A 256 -1.03 0.88 -5.11
C GLU A 256 -1.54 0.97 -6.56
N GLU A 257 -1.33 2.10 -7.22
CA GLU A 257 -1.70 2.30 -8.63
C GLU A 257 -0.91 1.38 -9.56
N ILE A 258 0.39 1.20 -9.29
CA ILE A 258 1.26 0.29 -10.03
C ILE A 258 0.75 -1.15 -9.86
N ALA A 259 0.53 -1.59 -8.62
CA ALA A 259 0.06 -2.94 -8.31
C ALA A 259 -1.30 -3.23 -8.95
N THR A 260 -2.25 -2.29 -8.84
CA THR A 260 -3.58 -2.43 -9.46
C THR A 260 -3.49 -2.57 -10.98
N THR A 261 -2.59 -1.80 -11.63
CA THR A 261 -2.37 -1.91 -13.08
C THR A 261 -1.81 -3.29 -13.45
N ILE A 262 -0.81 -3.78 -12.71
CA ILE A 262 -0.21 -5.09 -12.93
C ILE A 262 -1.26 -6.20 -12.78
N LEU A 263 -2.07 -6.16 -11.71
CA LEU A 263 -3.12 -7.16 -11.48
C LEU A 263 -4.16 -7.16 -12.60
N ARG A 264 -4.61 -5.98 -13.03
CA ARG A 264 -5.56 -5.87 -14.15
C ARG A 264 -5.03 -6.51 -15.42
N ASP A 265 -3.75 -6.34 -15.71
CA ASP A 265 -3.17 -6.74 -16.98
C ASP A 265 -2.70 -8.21 -16.99
N LEU A 266 -2.22 -8.73 -15.85
CA LEU A 266 -1.68 -10.09 -15.75
C LEU A 266 -2.54 -11.06 -14.92
N ARG A 267 -3.25 -10.56 -13.92
CA ARG A 267 -4.04 -11.37 -12.98
C ARG A 267 -5.39 -10.73 -12.66
N PRO A 268 -6.23 -10.52 -13.70
CA PRO A 268 -7.56 -9.92 -13.51
C PRO A 268 -8.45 -10.76 -12.56
N ASP A 269 -8.18 -12.06 -12.44
CA ASP A 269 -8.82 -12.98 -11.49
C ASP A 269 -8.62 -12.55 -10.03
N ARG A 270 -7.52 -11.85 -9.72
CA ARG A 270 -7.21 -11.37 -8.38
C ARG A 270 -7.81 -10.00 -8.05
N LEU A 271 -8.50 -9.37 -8.97
CA LEU A 271 -9.28 -8.15 -8.75
C LEU A 271 -10.78 -8.43 -8.52
N MET A 272 -11.21 -9.66 -8.80
CA MET A 272 -12.58 -10.13 -8.51
C MET A 272 -12.53 -11.00 -7.24
N TYR A 273 -13.19 -10.53 -6.19
CA TYR A 273 -13.34 -11.24 -4.92
C TYR A 273 -14.74 -11.82 -4.78
#